data_b05baf29041c35722f2dbacd477eac89
#
_entry.id   b05baf29041c35722f2dbacd477eac89
#
_cell.length_a   1.000
_cell.length_b   1.000
_cell.length_c   1.000
_cell.angle_alpha   90.00
_cell.angle_beta   90.00
_cell.angle_gamma   90.00
#
_symmetry.space_group_name_H-M   'P 1'
#
loop_
_entity.id
_entity.type
_entity.pdbx_description
1 polymer ?
#
loop_
_entity_poly.entity_id
_entity_poly.type
_entity_poly.pdbx_seq_one_letter_code
_entity_poly.pdbx_strand_id
1 'polypeptide(L)'
;MAIKADEEMGAVETVETPAHEQTHVDVFEKVANIHLNAEIDDESVQPALEFILNSNMTGEDITVINLFIDSMGGDLSSAMKLIDVIRMSRIPVRTIGWGNLASAALMVFMAGHERVISSNCSVLSHYASMQIGNMNILVADPSRQQEFNLIIERLHALYMECTGKPLSYVKKHLLKPHDVVMSATQLIKHGGADKIMPRSLDWLTVGLDTDKKA
;
A
#
# COMPACT_ATOMS: atom_id res chain seq x y z
N MET A 1 -47.55 13.64 -49.53
CA MET A 1 -47.74 13.85 -48.08
C MET A 1 -46.54 13.21 -47.44
N ALA A 2 -45.48 14.00 -47.15
CA ALA A 2 -44.21 13.56 -46.65
C ALA A 2 -44.17 13.87 -45.13
N ILE A 3 -43.98 12.83 -44.34
CA ILE A 3 -43.82 12.93 -42.90
C ILE A 3 -42.34 13.12 -42.62
N LYS A 4 -41.96 14.28 -42.10
CA LYS A 4 -40.64 14.52 -41.50
C LYS A 4 -40.62 13.88 -40.10
N ALA A 5 -39.69 13.02 -39.86
CA ALA A 5 -39.31 12.58 -38.55
C ALA A 5 -38.06 13.40 -38.14
N ASP A 6 -38.22 14.30 -37.20
CA ASP A 6 -37.12 14.97 -36.50
C ASP A 6 -36.73 14.06 -35.32
N GLU A 7 -35.60 13.35 -35.48
CA GLU A 7 -34.95 12.68 -34.35
C GLU A 7 -34.07 13.71 -33.62
N GLU A 8 -34.54 14.19 -32.47
CA GLU A 8 -33.71 14.83 -31.48
C GLU A 8 -32.81 13.74 -30.84
N MET A 9 -31.55 13.71 -31.26
CA MET A 9 -30.53 13.00 -30.52
C MET A 9 -30.24 13.75 -29.22
N GLY A 10 -30.81 13.28 -28.11
CA GLY A 10 -30.50 13.76 -26.78
C GLY A 10 -29.00 13.66 -26.52
N ALA A 11 -28.41 14.77 -26.12
CA ALA A 11 -27.03 14.83 -25.66
C ALA A 11 -26.89 13.86 -24.50
N VAL A 12 -25.96 12.87 -24.64
CA VAL A 12 -25.53 12.03 -23.55
C VAL A 12 -24.73 12.93 -22.61
N GLU A 13 -25.37 13.35 -21.50
CA GLU A 13 -24.63 13.93 -20.39
C GLU A 13 -23.56 12.93 -19.96
N THR A 14 -22.31 13.28 -20.21
CA THR A 14 -21.18 12.58 -19.61
C THR A 14 -21.27 12.84 -18.10
N VAL A 15 -21.73 11.84 -17.36
CA VAL A 15 -21.61 11.83 -15.90
C VAL A 15 -20.10 11.85 -15.62
N GLU A 16 -19.60 13.02 -15.20
CA GLU A 16 -18.25 13.12 -14.65
C GLU A 16 -18.21 12.17 -13.46
N THR A 17 -17.44 11.11 -13.58
CA THR A 17 -17.10 10.23 -12.45
C THR A 17 -16.45 11.13 -11.41
N PRO A 18 -16.94 11.15 -10.15
CA PRO A 18 -16.30 11.96 -9.11
C PRO A 18 -14.83 11.58 -9.04
N ALA A 19 -13.98 12.60 -9.02
CA ALA A 19 -12.55 12.45 -8.84
C ALA A 19 -12.32 11.43 -7.71
N HIS A 20 -11.51 10.40 -7.98
CA HIS A 20 -11.13 9.39 -6.99
C HIS A 20 -10.71 10.09 -5.70
N GLU A 21 -11.35 9.73 -4.59
CA GLU A 21 -11.07 10.33 -3.30
C GLU A 21 -9.57 10.21 -3.04
N GLN A 22 -8.94 11.40 -2.97
CA GLN A 22 -7.53 11.53 -2.62
C GLN A 22 -7.32 11.03 -1.20
N THR A 23 -6.11 10.65 -0.89
CA THR A 23 -5.70 10.27 0.46
C THR A 23 -6.19 11.31 1.47
N HIS A 24 -6.97 10.88 2.45
CA HIS A 24 -7.61 11.74 3.44
C HIS A 24 -6.98 11.52 4.81
N VAL A 25 -6.83 12.61 5.58
CA VAL A 25 -6.25 12.59 6.92
C VAL A 25 -7.23 13.18 7.92
N ASP A 26 -7.60 12.39 8.93
CA ASP A 26 -8.43 12.81 10.06
C ASP A 26 -7.66 12.65 11.38
N VAL A 27 -7.77 13.61 12.27
CA VAL A 27 -7.23 13.53 13.64
C VAL A 27 -8.37 13.59 14.63
N PHE A 28 -8.45 12.57 15.50
CA PHE A 28 -9.39 12.54 16.59
C PHE A 28 -8.63 12.31 17.91
N GLU A 29 -8.72 13.27 18.83
CA GLU A 29 -7.92 13.29 20.06
C GLU A 29 -6.41 13.17 19.75
N LYS A 30 -5.79 12.02 20.07
CA LYS A 30 -4.37 11.73 19.89
C LYS A 30 -4.12 10.66 18.81
N VAL A 31 -5.11 10.37 18.02
CA VAL A 31 -5.06 9.35 16.97
C VAL A 31 -5.28 10.00 15.61
N ALA A 32 -4.36 9.76 14.70
CA ALA A 32 -4.53 10.15 13.31
C ALA A 32 -5.00 8.94 12.48
N ASN A 33 -5.95 9.16 11.57
CA ASN A 33 -6.38 8.18 10.60
C ASN A 33 -6.09 8.72 9.20
N ILE A 34 -5.38 7.92 8.41
CA ILE A 34 -5.03 8.22 7.02
C ILE A 34 -5.63 7.13 6.15
N HIS A 35 -6.30 7.50 5.08
CA HIS A 35 -6.90 6.56 4.14
C HIS A 35 -6.17 6.63 2.79
N LEU A 36 -5.52 5.55 2.39
CA LEU A 36 -4.85 5.37 1.12
C LEU A 36 -5.67 4.40 0.27
N ASN A 37 -6.67 4.92 -0.44
CA ASN A 37 -7.65 4.16 -1.22
C ASN A 37 -7.50 4.44 -2.73
N ALA A 38 -6.27 4.53 -3.22
CA ALA A 38 -5.95 4.87 -4.60
C ALA A 38 -4.82 3.99 -5.13
N GLU A 39 -4.53 4.10 -6.43
CA GLU A 39 -3.29 3.60 -6.99
C GLU A 39 -2.10 4.30 -6.32
N ILE A 40 -1.03 3.56 -6.06
CA ILE A 40 0.19 4.09 -5.44
C ILE A 40 0.96 4.91 -6.48
N ASP A 41 1.01 6.21 -6.29
CA ASP A 41 1.80 7.16 -7.06
C ASP A 41 2.27 8.32 -6.17
N ASP A 42 2.99 9.30 -6.72
CA ASP A 42 3.49 10.44 -5.95
C ASP A 42 2.36 11.30 -5.37
N GLU A 43 1.25 11.45 -6.08
CA GLU A 43 0.12 12.26 -5.63
C GLU A 43 -0.63 11.57 -4.47
N SER A 44 -0.90 10.29 -4.60
CA SER A 44 -1.65 9.51 -3.61
C SER A 44 -0.90 9.30 -2.29
N VAL A 45 0.44 9.19 -2.33
CA VAL A 45 1.24 8.99 -1.10
C VAL A 45 1.60 10.30 -0.39
N GLN A 46 1.60 11.43 -1.11
CA GLN A 46 2.06 12.72 -0.57
C GLN A 46 1.37 13.15 0.71
N PRO A 47 0.02 13.09 0.88
CA PRO A 47 -0.64 13.49 2.11
C PRO A 47 -0.20 12.66 3.32
N ALA A 48 0.00 11.34 3.14
CA ALA A 48 0.49 10.46 4.19
C ALA A 48 1.95 10.78 4.57
N LEU A 49 2.80 11.00 3.58
CA LEU A 49 4.19 11.41 3.78
C LEU A 49 4.30 12.69 4.58
N GLU A 50 3.61 13.74 4.14
CA GLU A 50 3.63 15.06 4.78
C GLU A 50 3.10 14.99 6.20
N PHE A 51 1.97 14.30 6.42
CA PHE A 51 1.38 14.18 7.74
C PHE A 51 2.33 13.47 8.71
N ILE A 52 2.87 12.30 8.33
CA ILE A 52 3.79 11.54 9.19
C ILE A 52 5.04 12.36 9.51
N LEU A 53 5.64 13.01 8.51
CA LEU A 53 6.84 13.84 8.72
C LEU A 53 6.55 15.04 9.63
N ASN A 54 5.49 15.80 9.35
CA ASN A 54 5.12 16.99 10.13
C ASN A 54 4.80 16.64 11.58
N SER A 55 3.99 15.60 11.83
CA SER A 55 3.66 15.16 13.19
C SER A 55 4.90 14.75 13.99
N ASN A 56 5.90 14.14 13.34
CA ASN A 56 7.17 13.80 13.97
C ASN A 56 8.07 15.03 14.25
N MET A 57 7.92 16.11 13.47
CA MET A 57 8.74 17.34 13.61
C MET A 57 8.11 18.35 14.55
N THR A 58 6.80 18.51 14.54
CA THR A 58 6.09 19.54 15.31
C THR A 58 5.86 19.17 16.77
N GLY A 59 6.06 17.91 17.14
CA GLY A 59 5.83 17.43 18.52
C GLY A 59 4.36 17.39 18.89
N GLU A 60 3.47 17.22 17.90
CA GLU A 60 2.05 16.98 18.14
C GLU A 60 1.85 15.78 19.07
N ASP A 61 0.85 15.86 19.95
CA ASP A 61 0.56 14.81 20.94
C ASP A 61 -0.24 13.65 20.28
N ILE A 62 0.31 13.13 19.17
CA ILE A 62 -0.23 11.97 18.47
C ILE A 62 0.45 10.71 18.99
N THR A 63 -0.35 9.76 19.44
CA THR A 63 0.12 8.50 20.04
C THR A 63 0.19 7.34 19.05
N VAL A 64 -0.61 7.40 17.99
CA VAL A 64 -0.62 6.40 16.92
C VAL A 64 -1.17 7.00 15.62
N ILE A 65 -0.63 6.57 14.51
CA ILE A 65 -1.13 6.87 13.18
C ILE A 65 -1.69 5.57 12.60
N ASN A 66 -2.99 5.54 12.33
CA ASN A 66 -3.64 4.44 11.62
C ASN A 66 -3.63 4.74 10.11
N LEU A 67 -2.94 3.92 9.33
CA LEU A 67 -2.90 4.01 7.87
C LEU A 67 -3.76 2.89 7.28
N PHE A 68 -4.96 3.23 6.84
CA PHE A 68 -5.88 2.34 6.15
C PHE A 68 -5.51 2.23 4.68
N ILE A 69 -5.41 1.00 4.16
CA ILE A 69 -4.93 0.74 2.81
C ILE A 69 -5.92 -0.17 2.07
N ASP A 70 -6.48 0.32 0.97
CA ASP A 70 -7.21 -0.43 -0.05
C ASP A 70 -6.68 -0.02 -1.42
N SER A 71 -5.74 -0.78 -1.97
CA SER A 71 -5.06 -0.41 -3.21
C SER A 71 -4.57 -1.62 -3.99
N MET A 72 -4.67 -1.51 -5.30
CA MET A 72 -4.11 -2.50 -6.25
C MET A 72 -2.59 -2.35 -6.43
N GLY A 73 -1.96 -1.39 -5.77
CA GLY A 73 -0.54 -1.08 -5.90
C GLY A 73 -0.28 0.05 -6.87
N GLY A 74 0.86 0.07 -7.54
CA GLY A 74 1.27 1.12 -8.46
C GLY A 74 2.78 1.35 -8.44
N ASP A 75 3.21 2.61 -8.44
CA ASP A 75 4.62 2.99 -8.54
C ASP A 75 5.44 2.56 -7.33
N LEU A 76 6.51 1.84 -7.61
CA LEU A 76 7.38 1.30 -6.58
C LEU A 76 8.22 2.39 -5.87
N SER A 77 8.62 3.44 -6.58
CA SER A 77 9.43 4.51 -5.99
C SER A 77 8.62 5.31 -4.99
N SER A 78 7.36 5.60 -5.30
CA SER A 78 6.42 6.27 -4.41
C SER A 78 6.09 5.40 -3.18
N ALA A 79 5.90 4.09 -3.38
CA ALA A 79 5.75 3.15 -2.27
C ALA A 79 6.98 3.14 -1.36
N MET A 80 8.20 3.10 -1.91
CA MET A 80 9.44 3.10 -1.11
C MET A 80 9.61 4.37 -0.30
N LYS A 81 9.26 5.56 -0.84
CA LYS A 81 9.26 6.82 -0.07
C LYS A 81 8.37 6.71 1.17
N LEU A 82 7.14 6.20 1.00
CA LEU A 82 6.20 6.04 2.11
C LEU A 82 6.69 4.98 3.12
N ILE A 83 7.25 3.87 2.65
CA ILE A 83 7.85 2.83 3.50
C ILE A 83 8.98 3.42 4.36
N ASP A 84 9.87 4.21 3.78
CA ASP A 84 10.97 4.83 4.51
C ASP A 84 10.46 5.78 5.59
N VAL A 85 9.45 6.60 5.29
CA VAL A 85 8.85 7.53 6.26
C VAL A 85 8.12 6.79 7.38
N ILE A 86 7.36 5.71 7.07
CA ILE A 86 6.75 4.84 8.08
C ILE A 86 7.82 4.30 9.04
N ARG A 87 8.92 3.77 8.51
CA ARG A 87 10.00 3.17 9.30
C ARG A 87 10.78 4.18 10.15
N MET A 88 10.96 5.40 9.64
CA MET A 88 11.64 6.48 10.37
C MET A 88 10.75 7.15 11.42
N SER A 89 9.44 6.93 11.38
CA SER A 89 8.50 7.56 12.30
C SER A 89 8.73 7.11 13.74
N ARG A 90 8.89 8.09 14.65
CA ARG A 90 8.87 7.85 16.10
C ARG A 90 7.47 7.62 16.64
N ILE A 91 6.47 8.17 15.95
CA ILE A 91 5.06 7.91 16.22
C ILE A 91 4.73 6.56 15.58
N PRO A 92 4.25 5.57 16.34
CA PRO A 92 3.91 4.27 15.78
C PRO A 92 2.88 4.38 14.66
N VAL A 93 3.18 3.77 13.51
CA VAL A 93 2.26 3.69 12.38
C VAL A 93 1.67 2.28 12.35
N ARG A 94 0.36 2.18 12.57
CA ARG A 94 -0.40 0.94 12.38
C ARG A 94 -0.97 0.91 10.98
N THR A 95 -0.56 -0.07 10.18
CA THR A 95 -1.14 -0.29 8.87
C THR A 95 -2.34 -1.22 8.97
N ILE A 96 -3.43 -0.84 8.28
CA ILE A 96 -4.72 -1.54 8.34
C ILE A 96 -5.11 -1.90 6.91
N GLY A 97 -5.03 -3.19 6.60
CA GLY A 97 -5.39 -3.70 5.28
C GLY A 97 -6.87 -4.09 5.21
N TRP A 98 -7.61 -3.49 4.29
CA TRP A 98 -8.99 -3.86 3.98
C TRP A 98 -9.21 -3.83 2.45
N GLY A 99 -10.27 -4.45 1.94
CA GLY A 99 -10.46 -4.52 0.48
C GLY A 99 -9.32 -5.25 -0.24
N ASN A 100 -8.40 -4.52 -0.83
CA ASN A 100 -7.29 -5.06 -1.62
C ASN A 100 -5.93 -4.59 -1.09
N LEU A 101 -4.99 -5.51 -1.00
CA LEU A 101 -3.59 -5.26 -0.73
C LEU A 101 -2.75 -5.92 -1.83
N ALA A 102 -2.52 -5.23 -2.93
CA ALA A 102 -1.80 -5.81 -4.07
C ALA A 102 -0.47 -5.10 -4.34
N SER A 103 0.54 -5.86 -4.74
CA SER A 103 1.80 -5.31 -5.28
C SER A 103 2.46 -4.30 -4.32
N ALA A 104 2.70 -3.08 -4.77
CA ALA A 104 3.30 -2.00 -3.98
C ALA A 104 2.51 -1.66 -2.70
N ALA A 105 1.16 -1.77 -2.72
CA ALA A 105 0.33 -1.54 -1.55
C ALA A 105 0.55 -2.58 -0.45
N LEU A 106 0.77 -3.84 -0.81
CA LEU A 106 1.16 -4.88 0.14
C LEU A 106 2.51 -4.56 0.80
N MET A 107 3.45 -3.98 0.06
CA MET A 107 4.75 -3.58 0.58
C MET A 107 4.63 -2.46 1.62
N VAL A 108 3.83 -1.43 1.31
CA VAL A 108 3.51 -0.33 2.25
C VAL A 108 2.84 -0.89 3.51
N PHE A 109 1.86 -1.79 3.35
CA PHE A 109 1.19 -2.44 4.47
C PHE A 109 2.17 -3.21 5.36
N MET A 110 3.08 -3.97 4.78
CA MET A 110 4.05 -4.77 5.54
C MET A 110 5.07 -3.92 6.31
N ALA A 111 5.28 -2.66 5.93
CA ALA A 111 6.20 -1.74 6.60
C ALA A 111 5.68 -1.16 7.92
N GLY A 112 4.40 -1.33 8.25
CA GLY A 112 3.80 -0.84 9.49
C GLY A 112 4.42 -1.44 10.75
N HIS A 113 4.44 -0.65 11.83
CA HIS A 113 4.88 -1.09 13.15
C HIS A 113 3.94 -2.14 13.75
N GLU A 114 2.65 -2.03 13.46
CA GLU A 114 1.63 -3.06 13.69
C GLU A 114 0.80 -3.21 12.41
N ARG A 115 0.57 -4.45 12.00
CA ARG A 115 -0.07 -4.77 10.72
C ARG A 115 -1.35 -5.54 10.95
N VAL A 116 -2.48 -4.84 10.85
CA VAL A 116 -3.83 -5.38 11.10
C VAL A 116 -4.53 -5.60 9.76
N ILE A 117 -5.08 -6.77 9.52
CA ILE A 117 -5.70 -7.08 8.23
C ILE A 117 -7.14 -7.55 8.41
N SER A 118 -8.05 -7.04 7.58
CA SER A 118 -9.43 -7.53 7.51
C SER A 118 -9.49 -8.98 7.03
N SER A 119 -10.36 -9.79 7.64
CA SER A 119 -10.60 -11.16 7.18
C SER A 119 -11.10 -11.24 5.73
N ASN A 120 -11.68 -10.16 5.23
CA ASN A 120 -12.22 -10.06 3.87
C ASN A 120 -11.21 -9.46 2.87
N CYS A 121 -10.00 -9.08 3.34
CA CYS A 121 -9.00 -8.48 2.48
C CYS A 121 -8.44 -9.51 1.49
N SER A 122 -8.35 -9.12 0.23
CA SER A 122 -7.66 -9.86 -0.83
C SER A 122 -6.22 -9.40 -0.92
N VAL A 123 -5.29 -10.34 -0.88
CA VAL A 123 -3.84 -10.03 -0.92
C VAL A 123 -3.23 -10.60 -2.20
N LEU A 124 -2.47 -9.77 -2.91
CA LEU A 124 -1.73 -10.18 -4.09
C LEU A 124 -0.25 -9.77 -3.98
N SER A 125 0.62 -10.76 -4.08
CA SER A 125 2.07 -10.58 -4.13
C SER A 125 2.62 -11.07 -5.47
N HIS A 126 3.51 -10.31 -6.07
CA HIS A 126 4.20 -10.67 -7.30
C HIS A 126 5.57 -10.01 -7.40
N TYR A 127 6.41 -10.48 -8.31
CA TYR A 127 7.62 -9.76 -8.66
C TYR A 127 7.28 -8.40 -9.29
N ALA A 128 8.13 -7.41 -9.04
CA ALA A 128 8.05 -6.14 -9.75
C ALA A 128 8.10 -6.38 -11.27
N SER A 129 7.05 -6.00 -11.96
CA SER A 129 7.04 -5.96 -13.43
C SER A 129 7.44 -4.55 -13.84
N MET A 130 8.58 -4.40 -14.50
CA MET A 130 8.82 -3.17 -15.25
C MET A 130 7.96 -3.20 -16.50
N GLN A 131 7.00 -2.31 -16.63
CA GLN A 131 6.37 -2.04 -17.92
C GLN A 131 7.41 -1.37 -18.82
N ILE A 132 8.19 -2.20 -19.49
CA ILE A 132 9.14 -1.71 -20.48
C ILE A 132 8.44 -1.86 -21.82
N GLY A 133 8.12 -0.74 -22.43
CA GLY A 133 7.43 -0.68 -23.71
C GLY A 133 8.17 -1.40 -24.87
N ASN A 134 9.37 -1.91 -24.61
CA ASN A 134 10.11 -2.77 -25.52
C ASN A 134 11.14 -3.60 -24.76
N MET A 135 10.90 -4.89 -24.57
CA MET A 135 11.79 -5.82 -23.86
C MET A 135 13.22 -5.85 -24.43
N ASN A 136 13.39 -5.51 -25.71
CA ASN A 136 14.70 -5.44 -26.36
C ASN A 136 15.60 -4.30 -25.85
N ILE A 137 15.01 -3.27 -25.23
CA ILE A 137 15.77 -2.14 -24.65
C ILE A 137 16.43 -2.54 -23.33
N LEU A 138 15.81 -3.41 -22.53
CA LEU A 138 16.39 -3.92 -21.28
C LEU A 138 17.67 -4.74 -21.50
N VAL A 139 17.68 -5.53 -22.56
CA VAL A 139 18.82 -6.39 -22.89
C VAL A 139 19.97 -5.56 -23.50
N ALA A 140 19.66 -4.39 -24.07
CA ALA A 140 20.61 -3.55 -24.78
C ALA A 140 21.29 -2.47 -23.89
N ASP A 141 20.71 -2.14 -22.73
CA ASP A 141 21.23 -1.10 -21.82
C ASP A 141 21.63 -1.68 -20.45
N PRO A 142 22.94 -1.84 -20.20
CA PRO A 142 23.43 -2.38 -18.93
C PRO A 142 23.02 -1.56 -17.69
N SER A 143 22.81 -0.26 -17.83
CA SER A 143 22.42 0.62 -16.72
C SER A 143 20.99 0.33 -16.26
N ARG A 144 20.08 0.08 -17.18
CA ARG A 144 18.69 -0.33 -16.86
C ARG A 144 18.62 -1.72 -16.24
N GLN A 145 19.46 -2.64 -16.67
CA GLN A 145 19.57 -3.95 -16.03
C GLN A 145 20.09 -3.81 -14.60
N GLN A 146 21.04 -2.92 -14.36
CA GLN A 146 21.56 -2.65 -13.02
C GLN A 146 20.48 -2.03 -12.13
N GLU A 147 19.74 -1.04 -12.64
CA GLU A 147 18.61 -0.42 -11.92
C GLU A 147 17.56 -1.46 -11.54
N PHE A 148 17.17 -2.32 -12.47
CA PHE A 148 16.21 -3.40 -12.20
C PHE A 148 16.72 -4.36 -11.12
N ASN A 149 17.99 -4.74 -11.16
CA ASN A 149 18.58 -5.61 -10.14
C ASN A 149 18.55 -4.96 -8.75
N LEU A 150 18.82 -3.67 -8.63
CA LEU A 150 18.72 -2.92 -7.39
C LEU A 150 17.28 -2.89 -6.84
N ILE A 151 16.30 -2.73 -7.71
CA ILE A 151 14.88 -2.81 -7.33
C ILE A 151 14.54 -4.19 -6.77
N ILE A 152 14.95 -5.25 -7.45
CA ILE A 152 14.72 -6.63 -7.00
C ILE A 152 15.42 -6.92 -5.67
N GLU A 153 16.64 -6.44 -5.47
CA GLU A 153 17.36 -6.58 -4.20
C GLU A 153 16.62 -5.88 -3.05
N ARG A 154 16.13 -4.66 -3.26
CA ARG A 154 15.33 -3.92 -2.27
C ARG A 154 14.02 -4.64 -1.95
N LEU A 155 13.32 -5.14 -2.97
CA LEU A 155 12.12 -5.94 -2.80
C LEU A 155 12.38 -7.20 -1.96
N HIS A 156 13.45 -7.93 -2.25
CA HIS A 156 13.85 -9.09 -1.46
C HIS A 156 14.14 -8.72 -0.01
N ALA A 157 14.93 -7.67 0.22
CA ALA A 157 15.28 -7.20 1.55
C ALA A 157 14.03 -6.82 2.36
N LEU A 158 13.10 -6.06 1.76
CA LEU A 158 11.85 -5.67 2.39
C LEU A 158 11.01 -6.88 2.82
N TYR A 159 10.79 -7.84 1.91
CA TYR A 159 10.02 -9.04 2.23
C TYR A 159 10.68 -9.88 3.32
N MET A 160 12.01 -10.04 3.29
CA MET A 160 12.75 -10.78 4.32
C MET A 160 12.60 -10.12 5.69
N GLU A 161 12.78 -8.81 5.75
CA GLU A 161 12.68 -8.03 6.98
C GLU A 161 11.25 -8.05 7.55
N CYS A 162 10.25 -7.73 6.72
CA CYS A 162 8.86 -7.64 7.18
C CYS A 162 8.28 -9.00 7.59
N THR A 163 8.69 -10.09 6.95
CA THR A 163 8.16 -11.43 7.23
C THR A 163 9.00 -12.23 8.21
N GLY A 164 10.24 -11.83 8.47
CA GLY A 164 11.22 -12.62 9.24
C GLY A 164 11.62 -13.93 8.56
N LYS A 165 11.41 -14.06 7.24
CA LYS A 165 11.68 -15.30 6.49
C LYS A 165 12.93 -15.15 5.62
N PRO A 166 13.72 -16.23 5.44
CA PRO A 166 14.88 -16.19 4.56
C PRO A 166 14.47 -16.03 3.09
N LEU A 167 15.38 -15.51 2.26
CA LEU A 167 15.15 -15.25 0.83
C LEU A 167 14.63 -16.48 0.07
N SER A 168 15.13 -17.68 0.39
CA SER A 168 14.65 -18.92 -0.22
C SER A 168 13.17 -19.18 0.02
N TYR A 169 12.68 -18.84 1.22
CA TYR A 169 11.27 -18.94 1.57
C TYR A 169 10.45 -17.89 0.82
N VAL A 170 10.90 -16.63 0.82
CA VAL A 170 10.25 -15.51 0.13
C VAL A 170 10.06 -15.83 -1.36
N LYS A 171 11.12 -16.25 -2.05
CA LYS A 171 11.06 -16.65 -3.47
C LYS A 171 10.14 -17.84 -3.72
N LYS A 172 10.11 -18.81 -2.81
CA LYS A 172 9.28 -20.01 -2.95
C LYS A 172 7.78 -19.74 -2.74
N HIS A 173 7.43 -18.83 -1.82
CA HIS A 173 6.06 -18.70 -1.34
C HIS A 173 5.39 -17.36 -1.64
N LEU A 174 6.14 -16.26 -1.73
CA LEU A 174 5.61 -14.91 -1.84
C LEU A 174 5.96 -14.23 -3.17
N LEU A 175 7.18 -14.33 -3.62
CA LEU A 175 7.66 -13.72 -4.86
C LEU A 175 7.93 -14.80 -5.91
N LYS A 176 6.85 -15.35 -6.46
CA LYS A 176 6.90 -16.34 -7.54
C LYS A 176 6.92 -15.66 -8.91
N PRO A 177 7.28 -16.40 -10.00
CA PRO A 177 7.17 -15.89 -11.37
C PRO A 177 5.74 -15.59 -11.83
N HIS A 178 4.74 -15.92 -11.04
CA HIS A 178 3.32 -15.66 -11.26
C HIS A 178 2.71 -15.04 -10.00
N ASP A 179 1.56 -14.43 -10.14
CA ASP A 179 0.83 -13.83 -9.04
C ASP A 179 0.52 -14.83 -7.93
N VAL A 180 0.74 -14.40 -6.70
CA VAL A 180 0.42 -15.17 -5.49
C VAL A 180 -0.74 -14.49 -4.78
N VAL A 181 -1.94 -15.04 -4.97
CA VAL A 181 -3.14 -14.57 -4.28
C VAL A 181 -3.27 -15.27 -2.94
N MET A 182 -3.53 -14.51 -1.88
CA MET A 182 -3.58 -15.01 -0.51
C MET A 182 -4.78 -14.43 0.24
N SER A 183 -5.32 -15.21 1.19
CA SER A 183 -6.21 -14.68 2.22
C SER A 183 -5.42 -13.99 3.33
N ALA A 184 -6.10 -13.18 4.15
CA ALA A 184 -5.53 -12.56 5.34
C ALA A 184 -4.83 -13.57 6.26
N THR A 185 -5.43 -14.72 6.50
CA THR A 185 -4.86 -15.79 7.34
C THR A 185 -3.58 -16.38 6.75
N GLN A 186 -3.51 -16.50 5.42
CA GLN A 186 -2.29 -16.95 4.74
C GLN A 186 -1.18 -15.91 4.86
N LEU A 187 -1.49 -14.61 4.72
CA LEU A 187 -0.52 -13.54 4.90
C LEU A 187 0.06 -13.55 6.33
N ILE A 188 -0.76 -13.72 7.37
CA ILE A 188 -0.31 -13.87 8.76
C ILE A 188 0.63 -15.07 8.90
N LYS A 189 0.27 -16.22 8.33
CA LYS A 189 1.12 -17.42 8.36
C LYS A 189 2.49 -17.18 7.73
N HIS A 190 2.55 -16.33 6.71
CA HIS A 190 3.81 -15.94 6.06
C HIS A 190 4.57 -14.86 6.84
N GLY A 191 3.99 -14.27 7.88
CA GLY A 191 4.60 -13.20 8.66
C GLY A 191 4.42 -11.80 8.07
N GLY A 192 3.59 -11.66 7.03
CA GLY A 192 3.32 -10.37 6.38
C GLY A 192 2.26 -9.52 7.10
N ALA A 193 1.50 -10.09 8.05
CA ALA A 193 0.57 -9.38 8.93
C ALA A 193 0.66 -9.94 10.35
N ASP A 194 0.26 -9.14 11.34
CA ASP A 194 0.37 -9.52 12.76
C ASP A 194 -0.94 -10.11 13.29
N LYS A 195 -2.08 -9.56 12.92
CA LYS A 195 -3.39 -10.04 13.41
C LYS A 195 -4.55 -9.71 12.48
N ILE A 196 -5.64 -10.47 12.64
CA ILE A 196 -6.93 -10.15 12.01
C ILE A 196 -7.56 -8.94 12.71
N MET A 197 -8.20 -8.08 11.93
CA MET A 197 -8.94 -6.92 12.40
C MET A 197 -10.01 -7.34 13.44
N PRO A 198 -10.00 -6.76 14.64
CA PRO A 198 -11.05 -7.00 15.64
C PRO A 198 -12.43 -6.54 15.15
N ARG A 199 -13.50 -7.12 15.69
CA ARG A 199 -14.88 -6.76 15.33
C ARG A 199 -15.41 -5.50 16.02
N SER A 200 -14.76 -5.04 17.11
CA SER A 200 -15.02 -3.74 17.74
C SER A 200 -14.10 -2.68 17.15
N LEU A 201 -14.46 -1.39 17.21
CA LEU A 201 -13.61 -0.27 16.78
C LEU A 201 -12.74 0.28 17.92
N ASP A 202 -12.92 -0.17 19.15
CA ASP A 202 -12.21 0.38 20.32
C ASP A 202 -10.68 0.29 20.21
N TRP A 203 -10.16 -0.70 19.48
CA TRP A 203 -8.72 -0.87 19.28
C TRP A 203 -8.08 0.22 18.41
N LEU A 204 -8.86 0.96 17.63
CA LEU A 204 -8.34 2.03 16.76
C LEU A 204 -7.76 3.18 17.60
N THR A 205 -8.32 3.46 18.77
CA THR A 205 -7.89 4.54 19.66
C THR A 205 -6.81 4.11 20.67
N VAL A 206 -6.45 2.84 20.70
CA VAL A 206 -5.42 2.32 21.60
C VAL A 206 -4.04 2.48 20.97
N GLY A 207 -3.12 3.13 21.68
CA GLY A 207 -1.70 3.24 21.30
C GLY A 207 -1.05 1.85 21.14
N LEU A 208 0.06 1.80 20.42
CA LEU A 208 0.83 0.56 20.28
C LEU A 208 1.68 0.32 21.53
N ASP A 209 1.70 -0.93 21.99
CA ASP A 209 2.65 -1.40 22.97
C ASP A 209 4.01 -1.63 22.28
N THR A 210 4.86 -0.61 22.31
CA THR A 210 6.17 -0.62 21.63
C THR A 210 7.20 -1.52 22.33
N ASP A 211 6.93 -1.98 23.54
CA ASP A 211 7.88 -2.78 24.33
C ASP A 211 7.96 -4.25 23.89
N LYS A 212 7.13 -4.68 22.94
CA LYS A 212 7.07 -6.08 22.48
C LYS A 212 7.98 -6.44 21.30
N LYS A 213 8.72 -5.48 20.72
CA LYS A 213 9.63 -5.73 19.58
C LYS A 213 11.06 -5.26 19.91
N ALA A 214 11.64 -5.73 21.00
CA ALA A 214 13.07 -5.64 21.25
C ALA A 214 13.74 -7.02 21.06
#